data_b0cba5d116f5a9a15bc4b3e061938daf
#
_entry.id   b0cba5d116f5a9a15bc4b3e061938daf
#
_cell.length_a   1.000
_cell.length_b   1.000
_cell.length_c   1.000
_cell.angle_alpha   90.00
_cell.angle_beta   90.00
_cell.angle_gamma   90.00
#
_symmetry.space_group_name_H-M   'P 1'
#
loop_
_entity.id
_entity.type
_entity.pdbx_description
1 polymer ?
#
loop_
_entity_poly.entity_id
_entity_poly.type
_entity_poly.pdbx_seq_one_letter_code
_entity_poly.pdbx_strand_id
1 'polypeptide(L)'
;MTHRLRRLLLSAIGIAAVLALSPLSAQRAVLPDDWPGYNRTFAGDRFSPLSDITTGNVARLRPVCTFETGEQVSFQTGPVVVNGAMYLTSDRATYAIDAATCAVKWKQALAFPPSSLQVNRGVAYDNGRVFRGAGPGHVIALDAATGTTAWDIELSPILPGMSVPMAPVAWNGMVFVGNAGGDNFGVTGHVWALDQKDGHTIWRFDVVPETGPARDSWRNAPGIPITGGAFWTTFALDPQAGILLVPAGNPAPDFQPDARPGENLYSNSVIAIDTRTGRLADYVQLVKADTHDWDVDAGPVLLTTRAGRQIIASANKDGLLSAIDRSPMKLRWQTPTTTRENIEAPLVPGKPVRFCPGTTGGSEWNGPAFDRSLNLLFVGAVDWCSTVTALPADNVGGRAGGAYPGAANGFGDKDPFEKSQGWISAIDADSGVVRWKYRSSMPVVAGVTPTAGGLVFAGELTGDAIALDAKTGAVLWRQVTRNAIGGGVITYRAGGRQLIAVAAGFKSRVWPVPAESNRIIVFGLP
;
A
#
# COMPACT_ATOMS: atom_id res chain seq x y z
N MET A 1 24.34 55.40 -70.36
CA MET A 1 22.89 55.44 -70.39
C MET A 1 22.40 54.03 -70.48
N THR A 2 21.74 53.54 -69.54
CA THR A 2 21.00 52.28 -69.29
C THR A 2 21.49 51.51 -68.09
N HIS A 3 20.77 51.72 -66.96
CA HIS A 3 20.91 50.96 -65.75
C HIS A 3 20.27 49.57 -65.87
N ARG A 4 21.02 48.53 -65.49
CA ARG A 4 20.49 47.17 -65.30
C ARG A 4 20.26 46.92 -63.78
N LEU A 5 19.01 46.80 -63.40
CA LEU A 5 18.62 46.29 -62.08
C LEU A 5 18.86 44.78 -62.00
N ARG A 6 19.66 44.34 -61.06
CA ARG A 6 19.75 42.92 -60.64
C ARG A 6 18.75 42.70 -59.52
N ARG A 7 17.78 41.83 -59.73
CA ARG A 7 16.89 41.28 -58.71
C ARG A 7 17.59 40.12 -57.98
N LEU A 8 17.80 40.27 -56.68
CA LEU A 8 18.19 39.18 -55.78
C LEU A 8 16.94 38.46 -55.31
N LEU A 9 16.82 37.16 -55.66
CA LEU A 9 15.84 36.24 -55.11
C LEU A 9 16.40 35.67 -53.80
N LEU A 10 15.81 36.03 -52.69
CA LEU A 10 16.04 35.40 -51.38
C LEU A 10 15.06 34.21 -51.29
N SER A 11 15.62 33.00 -51.34
CA SER A 11 14.89 31.74 -51.06
C SER A 11 14.81 31.58 -49.53
N ALA A 12 13.64 31.77 -48.96
CA ALA A 12 13.38 31.44 -47.54
C ALA A 12 13.08 29.92 -47.46
N ILE A 13 14.00 29.13 -46.90
CA ILE A 13 13.77 27.74 -46.53
C ILE A 13 13.06 27.74 -45.18
N GLY A 14 11.75 27.51 -45.19
CA GLY A 14 10.96 27.29 -43.99
C GLY A 14 11.21 25.88 -43.44
N ILE A 15 11.90 25.76 -42.33
CA ILE A 15 11.99 24.51 -41.57
C ILE A 15 10.69 24.35 -40.81
N ALA A 16 9.78 23.52 -41.29
CA ALA A 16 8.61 23.07 -40.55
C ALA A 16 9.07 22.05 -39.48
N ALA A 17 9.19 22.47 -38.24
CA ALA A 17 9.37 21.56 -37.09
C ALA A 17 8.06 20.80 -36.91
N VAL A 18 8.02 19.55 -37.38
CA VAL A 18 6.96 18.60 -37.04
C VAL A 18 7.16 18.20 -35.59
N LEU A 19 6.44 18.83 -34.66
CA LEU A 19 6.25 18.36 -33.32
C LEU A 19 5.49 17.04 -33.39
N ALA A 20 6.20 15.92 -33.31
CA ALA A 20 5.60 14.61 -33.13
C ALA A 20 4.92 14.62 -31.73
N LEU A 21 3.63 14.94 -31.72
CA LEU A 21 2.77 14.65 -30.56
C LEU A 21 2.70 13.12 -30.48
N SER A 22 3.50 12.52 -29.58
CA SER A 22 3.31 11.14 -29.16
C SER A 22 1.85 11.01 -28.71
N PRO A 23 1.08 10.05 -29.23
CA PRO A 23 -0.28 9.87 -28.76
C PRO A 23 -0.20 9.57 -27.26
N LEU A 24 -0.79 10.44 -26.44
CA LEU A 24 -1.11 10.10 -25.06
C LEU A 24 -1.88 8.77 -25.14
N SER A 25 -1.27 7.70 -24.63
CA SER A 25 -1.91 6.39 -24.53
C SER A 25 -3.23 6.63 -23.82
N ALA A 26 -4.34 6.41 -24.51
CA ALA A 26 -5.66 6.60 -23.94
C ALA A 26 -5.74 5.72 -22.68
N GLN A 27 -5.80 6.35 -21.54
CA GLN A 27 -5.89 5.66 -20.25
C GLN A 27 -7.10 4.72 -20.33
N ARG A 28 -6.88 3.41 -20.21
CA ARG A 28 -7.96 2.44 -20.20
C ARG A 28 -8.90 2.79 -19.04
N ALA A 29 -10.12 3.17 -19.33
CA ALA A 29 -11.13 3.42 -18.32
C ALA A 29 -11.28 2.13 -17.48
N VAL A 30 -11.24 2.26 -16.15
CA VAL A 30 -11.52 1.12 -15.26
C VAL A 30 -12.95 0.68 -15.55
N LEU A 31 -13.12 -0.52 -16.10
CA LEU A 31 -14.44 -1.08 -16.35
C LEU A 31 -15.15 -1.27 -14.99
N PRO A 32 -16.45 -0.99 -14.91
CA PRO A 32 -17.21 -1.18 -13.68
C PRO A 32 -17.09 -2.59 -13.11
N ASP A 33 -16.98 -3.58 -14.00
CA ASP A 33 -16.93 -5.00 -13.68
C ASP A 33 -15.56 -5.47 -13.16
N ASP A 34 -14.49 -4.74 -13.43
CA ASP A 34 -13.12 -5.12 -13.10
C ASP A 34 -12.65 -4.57 -11.73
N TRP A 35 -11.65 -5.24 -11.17
CA TRP A 35 -10.82 -4.78 -10.06
C TRP A 35 -9.34 -4.77 -10.49
N PRO A 36 -8.92 -3.80 -11.32
CA PRO A 36 -7.69 -3.89 -12.12
C PRO A 36 -6.39 -3.53 -11.38
N GLY A 37 -6.45 -3.18 -10.11
CA GLY A 37 -5.29 -2.83 -9.29
C GLY A 37 -5.53 -3.15 -7.82
N TYR A 38 -4.49 -3.12 -7.01
CA TYR A 38 -4.57 -3.44 -5.57
C TYR A 38 -5.70 -2.70 -4.86
N ASN A 39 -5.79 -1.39 -5.07
CA ASN A 39 -6.84 -0.51 -4.52
C ASN A 39 -7.92 -0.15 -5.57
N ARG A 40 -8.11 -0.97 -6.58
CA ARG A 40 -9.05 -0.84 -7.69
C ARG A 40 -8.69 0.29 -8.67
N THR A 41 -8.61 1.54 -8.23
CA THR A 41 -8.29 2.70 -9.06
C THR A 41 -6.90 3.25 -8.74
N PHE A 42 -6.35 4.06 -9.63
CA PHE A 42 -5.10 4.77 -9.37
C PHE A 42 -5.22 5.75 -8.19
N ALA A 43 -6.41 6.32 -7.99
CA ALA A 43 -6.68 7.17 -6.84
C ALA A 43 -6.69 6.43 -5.50
N GLY A 44 -6.74 5.10 -5.51
CA GLY A 44 -6.69 4.27 -4.31
C GLY A 44 -8.00 4.17 -3.54
N ASP A 45 -9.13 4.58 -4.11
CA ASP A 45 -10.42 4.75 -3.42
C ASP A 45 -11.11 3.44 -2.99
N ARG A 46 -10.72 2.28 -3.54
CA ARG A 46 -11.29 0.95 -3.26
C ARG A 46 -12.82 0.87 -3.41
N PHE A 47 -13.45 1.86 -3.99
CA PHE A 47 -14.89 1.90 -4.18
C PHE A 47 -15.32 1.12 -5.42
N SER A 48 -16.32 0.25 -5.27
CA SER A 48 -16.93 -0.45 -6.41
C SER A 48 -18.27 0.20 -6.81
N PRO A 49 -18.47 0.51 -8.10
CA PRO A 49 -19.75 1.03 -8.59
C PRO A 49 -20.81 -0.07 -8.74
N LEU A 50 -20.48 -1.34 -8.48
CA LEU A 50 -21.43 -2.46 -8.57
C LEU A 50 -22.47 -2.37 -7.46
N SER A 51 -23.73 -2.68 -7.80
CA SER A 51 -24.90 -2.54 -6.91
C SER A 51 -25.90 -3.69 -7.04
N ASP A 52 -25.52 -4.85 -7.59
CA ASP A 52 -26.43 -6.02 -7.62
C ASP A 52 -26.56 -6.61 -6.20
N ILE A 53 -25.48 -6.54 -5.40
CA ILE A 53 -25.49 -6.89 -3.98
C ILE A 53 -25.70 -5.62 -3.19
N THR A 54 -26.81 -5.61 -2.43
CA THR A 54 -27.30 -4.42 -1.68
C THR A 54 -27.54 -4.76 -0.23
N THR A 55 -27.83 -3.75 0.59
CA THR A 55 -28.27 -3.92 1.98
C THR A 55 -29.49 -4.83 2.11
N GLY A 56 -30.36 -4.88 1.09
CA GLY A 56 -31.58 -5.70 1.11
C GLY A 56 -31.38 -7.18 0.77
N ASN A 57 -30.26 -7.57 0.15
CA ASN A 57 -30.05 -8.95 -0.31
C ASN A 57 -28.74 -9.59 0.14
N VAL A 58 -27.83 -8.83 0.75
CA VAL A 58 -26.50 -9.31 1.16
C VAL A 58 -26.54 -10.51 2.11
N ALA A 59 -27.56 -10.64 2.94
CA ALA A 59 -27.76 -11.79 3.83
C ALA A 59 -27.90 -13.13 3.09
N ARG A 60 -28.18 -13.09 1.78
CA ARG A 60 -28.32 -14.26 0.90
C ARG A 60 -27.00 -14.74 0.29
N LEU A 61 -25.89 -14.02 0.49
CA LEU A 61 -24.59 -14.42 -0.03
C LEU A 61 -24.22 -15.84 0.43
N ARG A 62 -23.69 -16.62 -0.51
CA ARG A 62 -23.19 -17.98 -0.28
C ARG A 62 -21.84 -18.17 -0.97
N PRO A 63 -20.98 -19.08 -0.50
CA PRO A 63 -19.78 -19.48 -1.22
C PRO A 63 -20.15 -20.02 -2.61
N VAL A 64 -19.40 -19.57 -3.62
CA VAL A 64 -19.54 -19.99 -5.02
C VAL A 64 -18.43 -20.97 -5.39
N CYS A 65 -17.19 -20.60 -5.08
CA CYS A 65 -16.02 -21.43 -5.29
C CYS A 65 -14.90 -21.04 -4.32
N THR A 66 -13.93 -21.92 -4.17
CA THR A 66 -12.73 -21.70 -3.37
C THR A 66 -11.51 -22.17 -4.16
N PHE A 67 -10.48 -21.33 -4.20
CA PHE A 67 -9.15 -21.70 -4.68
C PHE A 67 -8.23 -21.83 -3.47
N GLU A 68 -7.50 -22.94 -3.36
CA GLU A 68 -6.48 -23.16 -2.33
C GLU A 68 -5.09 -23.16 -2.96
N THR A 69 -4.16 -22.37 -2.39
CA THR A 69 -2.77 -22.30 -2.90
C THR A 69 -1.96 -23.55 -2.54
N GLY A 70 -2.36 -24.29 -1.50
CA GLY A 70 -1.59 -25.35 -0.88
C GLY A 70 -0.43 -24.85 -0.01
N GLU A 71 -0.37 -23.53 0.25
CA GLU A 71 0.68 -22.88 1.03
C GLU A 71 0.14 -22.37 2.37
N GLN A 72 1.06 -22.16 3.32
CA GLN A 72 0.80 -21.49 4.61
C GLN A 72 1.83 -20.38 4.78
N VAL A 73 1.53 -19.20 4.24
CA VAL A 73 2.36 -18.00 4.30
C VAL A 73 1.54 -16.81 4.80
N SER A 74 2.16 -15.66 5.00
CA SER A 74 1.46 -14.42 5.33
C SER A 74 0.70 -13.92 4.09
N PHE A 75 -0.55 -14.36 3.92
CA PHE A 75 -1.34 -14.15 2.71
C PHE A 75 -2.02 -12.77 2.71
N GLN A 76 -1.25 -11.75 2.36
CA GLN A 76 -1.67 -10.35 2.31
C GLN A 76 -2.06 -9.91 0.89
N THR A 77 -2.20 -10.84 -0.05
CA THR A 77 -2.49 -10.51 -1.45
C THR A 77 -3.78 -9.72 -1.62
N GLY A 78 -3.75 -8.63 -2.37
CA GLY A 78 -4.92 -7.97 -2.94
C GLY A 78 -5.16 -8.53 -4.34
N PRO A 79 -6.16 -9.39 -4.54
CA PRO A 79 -6.43 -9.96 -5.86
C PRO A 79 -6.78 -8.86 -6.87
N VAL A 80 -6.30 -9.04 -8.11
CA VAL A 80 -6.60 -8.18 -9.25
C VAL A 80 -7.47 -8.96 -10.22
N VAL A 81 -8.59 -8.39 -10.66
CA VAL A 81 -9.50 -9.02 -11.62
C VAL A 81 -9.61 -8.17 -12.88
N VAL A 82 -9.26 -8.79 -14.01
CA VAL A 82 -9.33 -8.16 -15.32
C VAL A 82 -9.86 -9.17 -16.35
N ASN A 83 -10.93 -8.80 -17.08
CA ASN A 83 -11.52 -9.63 -18.13
C ASN A 83 -11.83 -11.07 -17.66
N GLY A 84 -12.34 -11.26 -16.44
CA GLY A 84 -12.70 -12.57 -15.90
C GLY A 84 -11.52 -13.44 -15.45
N ALA A 85 -10.29 -12.98 -15.49
CA ALA A 85 -9.13 -13.61 -14.86
C ALA A 85 -8.80 -12.91 -13.54
N MET A 86 -8.54 -13.68 -12.49
CA MET A 86 -8.09 -13.18 -11.19
C MET A 86 -6.62 -13.53 -11.00
N TYR A 87 -5.81 -12.51 -10.76
CA TYR A 87 -4.38 -12.62 -10.48
C TYR A 87 -4.12 -12.41 -8.99
N LEU A 88 -3.33 -13.27 -8.39
CA LEU A 88 -2.97 -13.18 -6.98
C LEU A 88 -1.56 -13.73 -6.73
N THR A 89 -1.00 -13.39 -5.60
CA THR A 89 0.36 -13.78 -5.22
C THR A 89 0.41 -14.43 -3.84
N SER A 90 1.32 -15.36 -3.68
CA SER A 90 1.97 -15.62 -2.41
C SER A 90 3.42 -15.10 -2.45
N ASP A 91 4.16 -15.23 -1.35
CA ASP A 91 5.61 -14.98 -1.37
C ASP A 91 6.35 -15.92 -2.34
N ARG A 92 5.76 -17.09 -2.66
CA ARG A 92 6.40 -18.18 -3.43
C ARG A 92 5.91 -18.32 -4.86
N ALA A 93 4.77 -17.76 -5.20
CA ALA A 93 4.17 -17.96 -6.52
C ALA A 93 3.23 -16.82 -6.93
N THR A 94 3.00 -16.74 -8.25
CA THR A 94 1.90 -15.98 -8.86
C THR A 94 0.90 -16.97 -9.44
N TYR A 95 -0.38 -16.66 -9.31
CA TYR A 95 -1.47 -17.48 -9.81
C TYR A 95 -2.39 -16.64 -10.68
N ALA A 96 -2.90 -17.25 -11.75
CA ALA A 96 -4.10 -16.79 -12.43
C ALA A 96 -5.17 -17.87 -12.31
N ILE A 97 -6.35 -17.45 -11.90
CA ILE A 97 -7.53 -18.33 -11.80
C ILE A 97 -8.69 -17.71 -12.58
N ASP A 98 -9.65 -18.53 -12.94
CA ASP A 98 -10.91 -18.02 -13.46
C ASP A 98 -11.72 -17.37 -12.33
N ALA A 99 -12.11 -16.12 -12.53
CA ALA A 99 -12.73 -15.30 -11.49
C ALA A 99 -14.17 -15.72 -11.12
N ALA A 100 -14.84 -16.55 -11.96
CA ALA A 100 -16.18 -17.05 -11.70
C ALA A 100 -16.20 -18.46 -11.09
N THR A 101 -15.19 -19.29 -11.41
CA THR A 101 -15.17 -20.73 -11.09
C THR A 101 -14.02 -21.15 -10.19
N CYS A 102 -13.06 -20.26 -9.94
CA CYS A 102 -11.80 -20.53 -9.22
C CYS A 102 -10.88 -21.57 -9.91
N ALA A 103 -11.16 -21.98 -11.14
CA ALA A 103 -10.32 -22.91 -11.89
C ALA A 103 -8.95 -22.27 -12.18
N VAL A 104 -7.88 -23.01 -11.93
CA VAL A 104 -6.51 -22.55 -12.19
C VAL A 104 -6.29 -22.41 -13.70
N LYS A 105 -5.88 -21.23 -14.15
CA LYS A 105 -5.42 -20.97 -15.52
C LYS A 105 -3.93 -21.27 -15.65
N TRP A 106 -3.13 -20.72 -14.72
CA TRP A 106 -1.70 -20.99 -14.62
C TRP A 106 -1.16 -20.68 -13.22
N LYS A 107 -0.01 -21.26 -12.91
CA LYS A 107 0.81 -20.97 -11.72
C LYS A 107 2.25 -20.76 -12.17
N GLN A 108 2.86 -19.67 -11.73
CA GLN A 108 4.29 -19.40 -11.89
C GLN A 108 4.94 -19.44 -10.51
N ALA A 109 5.76 -20.47 -10.26
CA ALA A 109 6.53 -20.61 -9.02
C ALA A 109 7.81 -19.76 -9.09
N LEU A 110 8.21 -19.19 -7.96
CA LEU A 110 9.45 -18.43 -7.83
C LEU A 110 10.61 -19.34 -7.42
N ALA A 111 11.77 -19.11 -8.03
CA ALA A 111 13.01 -19.79 -7.69
C ALA A 111 13.77 -19.13 -6.52
N PHE A 112 13.31 -17.98 -6.02
CA PHE A 112 13.96 -17.24 -4.95
C PHE A 112 13.67 -17.80 -3.57
N PRO A 113 14.59 -17.63 -2.61
CA PRO A 113 14.30 -17.94 -1.23
C PRO A 113 13.15 -17.04 -0.72
N PRO A 114 12.30 -17.55 0.18
CA PRO A 114 11.20 -16.76 0.73
C PRO A 114 11.76 -15.58 1.54
N SER A 115 11.04 -14.45 1.52
CA SER A 115 11.34 -13.30 2.37
C SER A 115 11.19 -13.67 3.87
N SER A 116 11.81 -12.89 4.74
CA SER A 116 11.77 -13.15 6.20
C SER A 116 10.35 -13.19 6.76
N LEU A 117 9.45 -12.35 6.26
CA LEU A 117 8.05 -12.29 6.65
C LEU A 117 7.12 -13.13 5.78
N GLN A 118 7.63 -13.70 4.67
CA GLN A 118 6.85 -14.47 3.69
C GLN A 118 5.62 -13.72 3.17
N VAL A 119 5.81 -12.46 2.81
CA VAL A 119 4.77 -11.52 2.38
C VAL A 119 4.93 -11.16 0.92
N ASN A 120 3.83 -11.20 0.17
CA ASN A 120 3.67 -10.46 -1.07
C ASN A 120 2.22 -9.96 -1.16
N ARG A 121 2.04 -8.66 -1.53
CA ARG A 121 0.74 -8.00 -1.46
C ARG A 121 -0.04 -8.00 -2.77
N GLY A 122 0.55 -8.46 -3.87
CA GLY A 122 -0.19 -8.59 -5.12
C GLY A 122 0.58 -8.13 -6.35
N VAL A 123 -0.17 -7.92 -7.41
CA VAL A 123 0.35 -7.58 -8.73
C VAL A 123 -0.18 -6.24 -9.22
N ALA A 124 0.50 -5.64 -10.21
CA ALA A 124 -0.10 -4.70 -11.15
C ALA A 124 -0.44 -5.43 -12.45
N TYR A 125 -1.49 -4.99 -13.12
CA TYR A 125 -1.85 -5.44 -14.47
C TYR A 125 -1.87 -4.24 -15.42
N ASP A 126 -1.18 -4.37 -16.54
CA ASP A 126 -1.33 -3.43 -17.66
C ASP A 126 -1.01 -4.11 -19.00
N ASN A 127 -1.79 -3.82 -20.03
CA ASN A 127 -1.56 -4.23 -21.42
C ASN A 127 -1.18 -5.72 -21.62
N GLY A 128 -1.88 -6.64 -20.93
CA GLY A 128 -1.65 -8.08 -21.05
C GLY A 128 -0.43 -8.59 -20.29
N ARG A 129 0.14 -7.80 -19.40
CA ARG A 129 1.21 -8.18 -18.50
C ARG A 129 0.81 -8.05 -17.04
N VAL A 130 1.41 -8.89 -16.22
CA VAL A 130 1.30 -8.89 -14.77
C VAL A 130 2.68 -8.63 -14.20
N PHE A 131 2.81 -7.64 -13.31
CA PHE A 131 4.05 -7.23 -12.68
C PHE A 131 4.02 -7.49 -11.19
N ARG A 132 5.08 -8.03 -10.61
CA ARG A 132 5.22 -8.24 -9.17
C ARG A 132 6.64 -8.03 -8.69
N GLY A 133 6.77 -7.69 -7.41
CA GLY A 133 8.04 -7.81 -6.70
C GLY A 133 8.29 -9.25 -6.25
N ALA A 134 9.55 -9.63 -6.09
CA ALA A 134 9.95 -10.95 -5.64
C ALA A 134 11.33 -10.93 -4.97
N GLY A 135 11.63 -11.94 -4.12
CA GLY A 135 12.94 -12.21 -3.55
C GLY A 135 13.65 -10.97 -2.97
N PRO A 136 14.97 -10.99 -2.94
CA PRO A 136 15.74 -9.87 -2.40
C PRO A 136 15.97 -8.78 -3.46
N GLY A 137 14.89 -8.11 -3.93
CA GLY A 137 15.03 -6.97 -4.85
C GLY A 137 14.73 -7.29 -6.32
N HIS A 138 14.07 -8.40 -6.63
CA HIS A 138 13.63 -8.70 -8.00
C HIS A 138 12.27 -8.07 -8.32
N VAL A 139 12.10 -7.71 -9.59
CA VAL A 139 10.81 -7.37 -10.19
C VAL A 139 10.63 -8.21 -11.44
N ILE A 140 9.46 -8.82 -11.58
CA ILE A 140 9.16 -9.78 -12.62
C ILE A 140 7.93 -9.31 -13.39
N ALA A 141 8.00 -9.40 -14.73
CA ALA A 141 6.84 -9.27 -15.62
C ALA A 141 6.49 -10.64 -16.19
N LEU A 142 5.21 -10.97 -16.13
CA LEU A 142 4.63 -12.18 -16.67
C LEU A 142 3.65 -11.85 -17.79
N ASP A 143 3.57 -12.68 -18.80
CA ASP A 143 2.46 -12.68 -19.74
C ASP A 143 1.16 -13.07 -18.99
N ALA A 144 0.15 -12.23 -19.04
CA ALA A 144 -1.07 -12.40 -18.26
C ALA A 144 -1.91 -13.62 -18.68
N ALA A 145 -1.81 -14.05 -19.93
CA ALA A 145 -2.58 -15.19 -20.45
C ALA A 145 -1.93 -16.53 -20.09
N THR A 146 -0.59 -16.60 -20.09
CA THR A 146 0.18 -17.85 -19.99
C THR A 146 0.98 -18.02 -18.70
N GLY A 147 1.29 -16.92 -17.99
CA GLY A 147 2.18 -16.91 -16.83
C GLY A 147 3.67 -17.02 -17.20
N THR A 148 4.01 -16.97 -18.49
CA THR A 148 5.41 -17.02 -18.94
C THR A 148 6.13 -15.73 -18.55
N THR A 149 7.35 -15.85 -18.02
CA THR A 149 8.18 -14.70 -17.68
C THR A 149 8.58 -13.94 -18.94
N ALA A 150 8.18 -12.66 -19.03
CA ALA A 150 8.59 -11.76 -20.10
C ALA A 150 9.97 -11.15 -19.81
N TRP A 151 10.19 -10.76 -18.56
CA TRP A 151 11.48 -10.32 -18.03
C TRP A 151 11.52 -10.47 -16.50
N ASP A 152 12.73 -10.60 -15.96
CA ASP A 152 13.05 -10.64 -14.54
C ASP A 152 14.31 -9.79 -14.35
N ILE A 153 14.22 -8.74 -13.54
CA ILE A 153 15.34 -7.84 -13.29
C ILE A 153 15.62 -7.72 -11.81
N GLU A 154 16.87 -7.49 -11.49
CA GLU A 154 17.34 -7.16 -10.16
C GLU A 154 17.45 -5.64 -10.02
N LEU A 155 16.82 -5.06 -8.99
CA LEU A 155 16.89 -3.62 -8.70
C LEU A 155 18.31 -3.26 -8.24
N SER A 156 18.76 -2.03 -8.53
CA SER A 156 20.06 -1.53 -8.07
C SER A 156 19.90 -0.21 -7.31
N PRO A 157 20.53 -0.03 -6.13
CA PRO A 157 21.33 -1.04 -5.42
C PRO A 157 20.46 -2.10 -4.72
N ILE A 158 20.97 -3.33 -4.56
CA ILE A 158 20.44 -4.31 -3.61
C ILE A 158 21.16 -4.13 -2.28
N LEU A 159 20.35 -3.90 -1.25
CA LEU A 159 20.83 -3.79 0.12
C LEU A 159 20.51 -5.08 0.89
N PRO A 160 21.44 -5.63 1.68
CA PRO A 160 21.14 -6.78 2.53
C PRO A 160 19.91 -6.51 3.39
N GLY A 161 18.95 -7.44 3.42
CA GLY A 161 17.68 -7.27 4.14
C GLY A 161 16.56 -6.53 3.38
N MET A 162 16.83 -6.07 2.15
CA MET A 162 15.84 -5.48 1.27
C MET A 162 14.91 -6.55 0.67
N SER A 163 13.65 -6.21 0.44
CA SER A 163 12.68 -7.03 -0.29
C SER A 163 11.67 -6.15 -1.03
N VAL A 164 10.88 -6.74 -1.94
CA VAL A 164 9.85 -6.02 -2.72
C VAL A 164 8.49 -6.70 -2.53
N PRO A 165 7.85 -6.57 -1.36
CA PRO A 165 6.58 -7.22 -1.07
C PRO A 165 5.35 -6.45 -1.56
N MET A 166 5.50 -5.21 -1.96
CA MET A 166 4.41 -4.34 -2.37
C MET A 166 3.73 -4.81 -3.66
N ALA A 167 2.46 -4.45 -3.85
CA ALA A 167 1.81 -4.51 -5.16
C ALA A 167 2.27 -3.30 -5.99
N PRO A 168 2.91 -3.50 -7.16
CA PRO A 168 3.36 -2.41 -8.02
C PRO A 168 2.20 -1.56 -8.56
N VAL A 169 2.53 -0.38 -9.11
CA VAL A 169 1.59 0.41 -9.92
C VAL A 169 2.12 0.47 -11.34
N ALA A 170 1.31 0.06 -12.31
CA ALA A 170 1.67 0.09 -13.73
C ALA A 170 0.84 1.15 -14.46
N TRP A 171 1.52 2.09 -15.12
CA TRP A 171 0.88 3.21 -15.83
C TRP A 171 1.79 3.81 -16.89
N ASN A 172 1.22 4.12 -18.04
CA ASN A 172 1.88 4.86 -19.13
C ASN A 172 3.25 4.31 -19.55
N GLY A 173 3.35 2.98 -19.69
CA GLY A 173 4.59 2.31 -20.06
C GLY A 173 5.60 2.13 -18.92
N MET A 174 5.27 2.55 -17.70
CA MET A 174 6.12 2.43 -16.52
C MET A 174 5.52 1.51 -15.47
N VAL A 175 6.38 0.87 -14.68
CA VAL A 175 6.05 0.12 -13.46
C VAL A 175 6.75 0.80 -12.29
N PHE A 176 5.97 1.25 -11.32
CA PHE A 176 6.49 1.88 -10.09
C PHE A 176 6.55 0.85 -8.98
N VAL A 177 7.72 0.73 -8.36
CA VAL A 177 7.97 -0.19 -7.25
C VAL A 177 8.79 0.49 -6.16
N GLY A 178 8.64 0.04 -4.92
CA GLY A 178 9.44 0.46 -3.78
C GLY A 178 9.98 -0.75 -3.02
N ASN A 179 10.97 -0.54 -2.16
CA ASN A 179 11.52 -1.61 -1.32
C ASN A 179 11.01 -1.53 0.12
N ALA A 180 10.92 -2.71 0.74
CA ALA A 180 10.78 -2.90 2.18
C ALA A 180 12.16 -3.13 2.84
N GLY A 181 12.18 -3.19 4.15
CA GLY A 181 13.35 -3.48 4.98
C GLY A 181 13.92 -2.27 5.69
N GLY A 182 13.16 -1.18 5.83
CA GLY A 182 13.60 0.04 6.51
C GLY A 182 14.09 -0.17 7.94
N ASP A 183 13.60 -1.19 8.63
CA ASP A 183 14.02 -1.55 9.99
C ASP A 183 15.28 -2.45 10.01
N ASN A 184 15.92 -2.67 8.87
CA ASN A 184 17.14 -3.44 8.76
C ASN A 184 18.36 -2.52 8.60
N PHE A 185 19.39 -2.74 9.40
CA PHE A 185 20.60 -1.93 9.44
C PHE A 185 21.19 -1.63 8.05
N GLY A 186 21.23 -0.34 7.70
CA GLY A 186 21.78 0.16 6.45
C GLY A 186 20.82 0.15 5.26
N VAL A 187 19.55 -0.26 5.43
CA VAL A 187 18.53 -0.22 4.36
C VAL A 187 17.80 1.12 4.39
N THR A 188 17.80 1.81 3.25
CA THR A 188 16.99 3.00 3.02
C THR A 188 15.92 2.74 1.97
N GLY A 189 14.87 3.56 1.98
CA GLY A 189 13.78 3.48 1.01
C GLY A 189 14.17 4.05 -0.35
N HIS A 190 13.78 3.33 -1.40
CA HIS A 190 13.91 3.76 -2.80
C HIS A 190 12.61 3.48 -3.55
N VAL A 191 12.30 4.31 -4.53
CA VAL A 191 11.24 4.09 -5.51
C VAL A 191 11.88 4.05 -6.90
N TRP A 192 11.55 3.02 -7.67
CA TRP A 192 11.98 2.89 -9.07
C TRP A 192 10.79 3.04 -10.00
N ALA A 193 11.03 3.69 -11.14
CA ALA A 193 10.22 3.51 -12.33
C ALA A 193 10.98 2.64 -13.31
N LEU A 194 10.35 1.55 -13.71
CA LEU A 194 10.88 0.58 -14.66
C LEU A 194 10.10 0.67 -15.98
N ASP A 195 10.75 0.47 -17.10
CA ASP A 195 10.07 0.33 -18.38
C ASP A 195 9.26 -0.98 -18.43
N GLN A 196 7.99 -0.91 -18.80
CA GLN A 196 7.12 -2.11 -18.86
C GLN A 196 7.59 -3.13 -19.90
N LYS A 197 8.31 -2.71 -20.94
CA LYS A 197 8.69 -3.58 -22.05
C LYS A 197 9.79 -4.55 -21.67
N ASP A 198 10.83 -4.07 -20.98
CA ASP A 198 12.06 -4.82 -20.73
C ASP A 198 12.60 -4.71 -19.29
N GLY A 199 11.96 -3.89 -18.43
CA GLY A 199 12.30 -3.76 -17.02
C GLY A 199 13.48 -2.82 -16.73
N HIS A 200 14.08 -2.15 -17.73
CA HIS A 200 15.18 -1.23 -17.42
C HIS A 200 14.71 -0.06 -16.53
N THR A 201 15.58 0.42 -15.65
CA THR A 201 15.29 1.54 -14.75
C THR A 201 15.28 2.85 -15.55
N ILE A 202 14.12 3.53 -15.56
CA ILE A 202 13.95 4.87 -16.14
C ILE A 202 14.47 5.93 -15.16
N TRP A 203 14.08 5.83 -13.89
CA TRP A 203 14.57 6.68 -12.81
C TRP A 203 14.44 5.98 -11.45
N ARG A 204 15.20 6.49 -10.47
CA ARG A 204 15.12 6.12 -9.06
C ARG A 204 14.96 7.37 -8.20
N PHE A 205 14.09 7.30 -7.22
CA PHE A 205 13.95 8.29 -6.15
C PHE A 205 14.48 7.68 -4.85
N ASP A 206 15.35 8.41 -4.16
CA ASP A 206 15.91 8.02 -2.87
C ASP A 206 15.22 8.82 -1.76
N VAL A 207 14.62 8.14 -0.76
CA VAL A 207 13.94 8.80 0.37
C VAL A 207 14.89 9.71 1.15
N VAL A 208 16.15 9.31 1.22
CA VAL A 208 17.24 10.13 1.76
C VAL A 208 18.20 10.43 0.62
N PRO A 209 18.16 11.65 0.05
CA PRO A 209 19.08 12.03 -1.02
C PRO A 209 20.52 12.11 -0.50
N GLU A 210 21.49 12.05 -1.41
CA GLU A 210 22.92 12.08 -1.03
C GLU A 210 23.33 13.42 -0.40
N THR A 211 22.67 14.51 -0.76
CA THR A 211 22.97 15.87 -0.30
C THR A 211 21.72 16.71 -0.11
N GLY A 212 21.85 17.82 0.59
CA GLY A 212 20.81 18.82 0.77
C GLY A 212 20.01 18.69 2.07
N PRO A 213 18.99 19.55 2.29
CA PRO A 213 18.33 19.69 3.58
C PRO A 213 17.74 18.40 4.15
N ALA A 214 17.23 17.50 3.30
CA ALA A 214 16.70 16.22 3.76
C ALA A 214 17.82 15.32 4.29
N ARG A 215 18.96 15.25 3.60
CA ARG A 215 20.16 14.53 4.08
C ARG A 215 20.66 15.10 5.40
N ASP A 216 20.73 16.43 5.50
CA ASP A 216 21.25 17.15 6.65
C ASP A 216 20.33 17.03 7.88
N SER A 217 19.06 16.66 7.67
CA SER A 217 18.07 16.46 8.75
C SER A 217 18.30 15.18 9.56
N TRP A 218 19.17 14.26 9.11
CA TRP A 218 19.38 12.99 9.79
C TRP A 218 20.40 13.05 10.92
N ARG A 219 21.44 13.84 10.83
CA ARG A 219 22.45 14.10 11.89
C ARG A 219 22.92 12.86 12.66
N ASN A 220 23.03 11.72 11.97
CA ASN A 220 23.40 10.44 12.60
C ASN A 220 24.74 10.56 13.30
N ALA A 221 24.88 9.91 14.45
CA ALA A 221 26.15 9.80 15.17
C ALA A 221 27.20 9.09 14.27
N PRO A 222 28.52 9.39 14.46
CA PRO A 222 29.56 8.75 13.68
C PRO A 222 29.49 7.21 13.73
N GLY A 223 29.55 6.56 12.57
CA GLY A 223 29.45 5.10 12.44
C GLY A 223 28.03 4.56 12.40
N ILE A 224 27.02 5.37 12.62
CA ILE A 224 25.60 4.99 12.51
C ILE A 224 25.13 5.26 11.06
N PRO A 225 24.78 4.23 10.28
CA PRO A 225 24.27 4.44 8.92
C PRO A 225 22.89 5.08 8.96
N ILE A 226 22.56 5.86 7.92
CA ILE A 226 21.18 6.25 7.71
C ILE A 226 20.39 5.01 7.32
N THR A 227 19.25 4.81 7.98
CA THR A 227 18.40 3.62 7.83
C THR A 227 16.95 4.04 7.95
N GLY A 228 16.04 3.46 7.16
CA GLY A 228 14.61 3.73 7.25
C GLY A 228 13.98 4.35 6.01
N GLY A 229 12.72 4.77 6.15
CA GLY A 229 11.95 5.40 5.09
C GLY A 229 11.57 4.45 3.95
N ALA A 230 11.43 3.15 4.21
CA ALA A 230 11.11 2.16 3.18
C ALA A 230 9.68 2.30 2.65
N PHE A 231 9.45 1.80 1.41
CA PHE A 231 8.18 1.87 0.70
C PHE A 231 7.62 0.45 0.50
N TRP A 232 7.00 -0.11 1.51
CA TRP A 232 6.65 -1.52 1.54
C TRP A 232 5.19 -1.83 1.20
N THR A 233 4.38 -0.81 0.92
CA THR A 233 2.99 -0.92 0.47
C THR A 233 2.79 -0.27 -0.90
N THR A 234 1.58 -0.42 -1.46
CA THR A 234 1.24 0.13 -2.78
C THR A 234 1.13 1.66 -2.75
N PHE A 235 1.19 2.27 -3.93
CA PHE A 235 1.13 3.71 -4.16
C PHE A 235 -0.24 4.13 -4.69
N ALA A 236 -0.54 5.43 -4.59
CA ALA A 236 -1.60 6.05 -5.36
C ALA A 236 -1.00 6.91 -6.49
N LEU A 237 -1.78 7.12 -7.53
CA LEU A 237 -1.34 7.89 -8.70
C LEU A 237 -2.44 8.87 -9.12
N ASP A 238 -2.04 10.07 -9.42
CA ASP A 238 -2.82 11.03 -10.18
C ASP A 238 -2.39 11.04 -11.65
N PRO A 239 -3.11 10.34 -12.52
CA PRO A 239 -2.75 10.26 -13.93
C PRO A 239 -2.85 11.61 -14.67
N GLN A 240 -3.72 12.51 -14.20
CA GLN A 240 -3.92 13.83 -14.85
C GLN A 240 -2.77 14.78 -14.53
N ALA A 241 -2.31 14.78 -13.28
CA ALA A 241 -1.17 15.58 -12.86
C ALA A 241 0.19 14.91 -13.15
N GLY A 242 0.20 13.59 -13.42
CA GLY A 242 1.43 12.82 -13.53
C GLY A 242 2.18 12.72 -12.21
N ILE A 243 1.47 12.62 -11.09
CA ILE A 243 2.05 12.58 -9.75
C ILE A 243 1.80 11.22 -9.09
N LEU A 244 2.87 10.57 -8.66
CA LEU A 244 2.85 9.38 -7.84
C LEU A 244 2.88 9.80 -6.36
N LEU A 245 1.97 9.28 -5.55
CA LEU A 245 1.93 9.47 -4.10
C LEU A 245 2.42 8.21 -3.41
N VAL A 246 3.51 8.34 -2.68
CA VAL A 246 4.17 7.22 -2.02
C VAL A 246 4.22 7.44 -0.50
N PRO A 247 3.79 6.45 0.30
CA PRO A 247 3.90 6.50 1.75
C PRO A 247 5.27 5.96 2.17
N ALA A 248 6.01 6.75 2.94
CA ALA A 248 7.35 6.40 3.42
C ALA A 248 7.32 5.97 4.88
N GLY A 249 7.91 4.83 5.20
CA GLY A 249 7.98 4.26 6.53
C GLY A 249 8.86 5.05 7.50
N ASN A 250 8.99 4.53 8.71
CA ASN A 250 9.71 5.11 9.83
C ASN A 250 11.23 5.18 9.60
N PRO A 251 11.95 6.04 10.35
CA PRO A 251 13.40 6.04 10.41
C PRO A 251 13.90 5.01 11.42
N ALA A 252 15.06 4.37 11.19
CA ALA A 252 15.69 3.45 12.13
C ALA A 252 17.10 3.94 12.58
N PRO A 253 17.55 3.55 13.79
CA PRO A 253 16.92 2.62 14.75
C PRO A 253 15.62 3.18 15.30
N ASP A 254 14.56 2.36 15.36
CA ASP A 254 13.19 2.81 15.57
C ASP A 254 12.99 3.53 16.92
N PHE A 255 13.57 2.99 17.99
CA PHE A 255 13.33 3.46 19.37
C PHE A 255 14.49 4.23 19.98
N GLN A 256 15.49 4.62 19.19
CA GLN A 256 16.65 5.36 19.71
C GLN A 256 16.92 6.64 18.90
N PRO A 257 16.20 7.74 19.21
CA PRO A 257 16.32 8.99 18.46
C PRO A 257 17.68 9.67 18.61
N ASP A 258 18.40 9.48 19.73
CA ASP A 258 19.72 10.09 19.93
C ASP A 258 20.79 9.54 18.99
N ALA A 259 20.57 8.36 18.40
CA ALA A 259 21.43 7.80 17.33
C ALA A 259 21.23 8.50 15.98
N ARG A 260 20.08 9.15 15.78
CA ARG A 260 19.68 9.85 14.56
C ARG A 260 18.95 11.18 14.83
N PRO A 261 19.52 12.08 15.64
CA PRO A 261 18.84 13.31 16.06
C PRO A 261 18.51 14.18 14.83
N GLY A 262 17.26 14.66 14.77
CA GLY A 262 16.78 15.49 13.69
C GLY A 262 15.40 15.09 13.19
N GLU A 263 14.94 15.70 12.08
CA GLU A 263 13.61 15.43 11.52
C GLU A 263 13.54 14.13 10.69
N ASN A 264 14.69 13.59 10.26
CA ASN A 264 14.85 12.37 9.46
C ASN A 264 14.02 12.37 8.16
N LEU A 265 14.11 13.46 7.38
CA LEU A 265 13.39 13.61 6.11
C LEU A 265 13.93 12.65 5.04
N TYR A 266 13.10 12.03 4.19
CA TYR A 266 11.62 12.12 4.12
C TYR A 266 10.93 10.88 4.73
N SER A 267 11.46 10.26 5.79
CA SER A 267 10.75 9.20 6.49
C SER A 267 9.40 9.71 7.04
N ASN A 268 8.47 8.82 7.30
CA ASN A 268 7.15 9.09 7.87
C ASN A 268 6.36 10.17 7.13
N SER A 269 6.46 10.17 5.81
CA SER A 269 5.87 11.19 4.94
C SER A 269 4.97 10.58 3.87
N VAL A 270 3.97 11.33 3.47
CA VAL A 270 3.38 11.16 2.13
C VAL A 270 4.18 12.03 1.18
N ILE A 271 4.77 11.42 0.16
CA ILE A 271 5.67 12.08 -0.80
C ILE A 271 5.01 12.08 -2.17
N ALA A 272 5.01 13.24 -2.84
CA ALA A 272 4.58 13.41 -4.22
C ALA A 272 5.79 13.40 -5.16
N ILE A 273 5.83 12.48 -6.11
CA ILE A 273 6.92 12.31 -7.08
C ILE A 273 6.38 12.58 -8.49
N ASP A 274 7.04 13.42 -9.28
CA ASP A 274 6.76 13.57 -10.71
C ASP A 274 7.10 12.26 -11.44
N THR A 275 6.12 11.63 -12.04
CA THR A 275 6.25 10.29 -12.65
C THR A 275 7.19 10.25 -13.84
N ARG A 276 7.37 11.37 -14.54
CA ARG A 276 8.21 11.45 -15.74
C ARG A 276 9.69 11.60 -15.37
N THR A 277 9.99 12.28 -14.26
CA THR A 277 11.37 12.67 -13.90
C THR A 277 11.90 11.98 -12.66
N GLY A 278 11.04 11.37 -11.83
CA GLY A 278 11.41 10.82 -10.53
C GLY A 278 11.76 11.88 -9.48
N ARG A 279 11.50 13.16 -9.75
CA ARG A 279 11.83 14.25 -8.82
C ARG A 279 10.73 14.47 -7.79
N LEU A 280 11.14 14.86 -6.59
CA LEU A 280 10.23 15.33 -5.56
C LEU A 280 9.43 16.54 -6.09
N ALA A 281 8.11 16.44 -6.02
CA ALA A 281 7.20 17.56 -6.32
C ALA A 281 6.75 18.26 -5.04
N ASP A 282 6.38 17.51 -3.99
CA ASP A 282 5.96 18.02 -2.68
C ASP A 282 5.98 16.89 -1.65
N TYR A 283 5.86 17.19 -0.37
CA TYR A 283 5.71 16.19 0.70
C TYR A 283 5.05 16.76 1.94
N VAL A 284 4.54 15.87 2.79
CA VAL A 284 4.14 16.21 4.16
C VAL A 284 4.59 15.09 5.10
N GLN A 285 5.38 15.44 6.11
CA GLN A 285 5.78 14.52 7.17
C GLN A 285 4.67 14.47 8.22
N LEU A 286 4.12 13.29 8.49
CA LEU A 286 2.98 13.10 9.39
C LEU A 286 3.44 12.74 10.81
N VAL A 287 4.53 11.98 10.95
CA VAL A 287 5.16 11.66 12.24
C VAL A 287 6.59 12.18 12.22
N LYS A 288 6.87 13.24 12.98
CA LYS A 288 8.20 13.87 13.05
C LYS A 288 9.07 13.15 14.07
N ALA A 289 10.34 12.92 13.71
CA ALA A 289 11.34 12.31 14.59
C ALA A 289 10.78 11.09 15.34
N ASP A 290 10.13 10.19 14.62
CA ASP A 290 9.41 9.05 15.17
C ASP A 290 10.27 8.17 16.07
N THR A 291 9.69 7.71 17.17
CA THR A 291 10.32 6.84 18.16
C THR A 291 9.46 5.64 18.54
N HIS A 292 8.48 5.30 17.71
CA HIS A 292 7.44 4.32 18.03
C HIS A 292 7.26 3.23 16.98
N ASP A 293 8.06 3.26 15.89
CA ASP A 293 7.85 2.40 14.70
C ASP A 293 6.47 2.68 14.07
N TRP A 294 6.12 3.96 13.95
CA TRP A 294 4.84 4.40 13.40
C TRP A 294 4.95 4.79 11.93
N ASP A 295 5.07 3.79 11.09
CA ASP A 295 5.09 3.98 9.63
C ASP A 295 3.95 4.86 9.12
N VAL A 296 4.24 5.71 8.13
CA VAL A 296 3.28 6.16 7.15
C VAL A 296 3.30 5.13 6.03
N ASP A 297 2.44 4.13 6.10
CA ASP A 297 2.62 2.86 5.40
C ASP A 297 1.50 2.49 4.44
N ALA A 298 0.26 2.81 4.78
CA ALA A 298 -0.86 2.42 3.95
C ALA A 298 -0.96 3.27 2.67
N GLY A 299 -1.31 2.63 1.55
CA GLY A 299 -1.51 3.34 0.29
C GLY A 299 -2.50 4.50 0.43
N PRO A 300 -2.11 5.75 0.12
CA PRO A 300 -2.97 6.92 0.28
C PRO A 300 -4.13 6.91 -0.70
N VAL A 301 -5.18 7.70 -0.41
CA VAL A 301 -6.35 7.88 -1.28
C VAL A 301 -6.43 9.32 -1.76
N LEU A 302 -6.50 9.49 -3.08
CA LEU A 302 -6.81 10.76 -3.72
C LEU A 302 -8.32 10.93 -3.84
N LEU A 303 -8.86 12.03 -3.35
CA LEU A 303 -10.30 12.26 -3.45
C LEU A 303 -10.68 13.73 -3.56
N THR A 304 -11.89 13.97 -4.05
CA THR A 304 -12.56 15.26 -3.97
C THR A 304 -13.74 15.13 -3.03
N THR A 305 -13.75 15.92 -1.96
CA THR A 305 -14.83 15.90 -0.96
C THR A 305 -16.11 16.50 -1.53
N ARG A 306 -17.23 16.35 -0.80
CA ARG A 306 -18.52 16.97 -1.17
C ARG A 306 -18.44 18.49 -1.26
N ALA A 307 -17.62 19.13 -0.44
CA ALA A 307 -17.36 20.57 -0.49
C ALA A 307 -16.43 21.00 -1.64
N GLY A 308 -16.03 20.07 -2.52
CA GLY A 308 -15.15 20.34 -3.67
C GLY A 308 -13.66 20.43 -3.34
N ARG A 309 -13.22 20.06 -2.13
CA ARG A 309 -11.82 20.08 -1.76
C ARG A 309 -11.10 18.86 -2.30
N GLN A 310 -9.94 19.07 -2.91
CA GLN A 310 -9.03 18.00 -3.33
C GLN A 310 -8.08 17.68 -2.18
N ILE A 311 -8.20 16.46 -1.65
CA ILE A 311 -7.37 16.00 -0.52
C ILE A 311 -6.75 14.64 -0.80
N ILE A 312 -5.71 14.34 -0.02
CA ILE A 312 -5.10 13.02 0.12
C ILE A 312 -5.47 12.53 1.52
N ALA A 313 -6.02 11.32 1.63
CA ALA A 313 -6.25 10.67 2.92
C ALA A 313 -5.18 9.60 3.14
N SER A 314 -4.52 9.61 4.31
CA SER A 314 -3.51 8.63 4.73
C SER A 314 -3.84 8.13 6.13
N ALA A 315 -3.90 6.81 6.29
CA ALA A 315 -4.08 6.16 7.58
C ALA A 315 -2.79 5.45 7.95
N ASN A 316 -2.30 5.62 9.19
CA ASN A 316 -0.95 5.24 9.56
C ASN A 316 -0.91 4.45 10.87
N LYS A 317 0.26 3.86 11.18
CA LYS A 317 0.48 3.10 12.42
C LYS A 317 0.39 3.97 13.68
N ASP A 318 0.51 5.29 13.58
CA ASP A 318 0.28 6.22 14.69
C ASP A 318 -1.19 6.28 15.16
N GLY A 319 -2.09 5.53 14.51
CA GLY A 319 -3.50 5.45 14.83
C GLY A 319 -4.32 6.66 14.36
N LEU A 320 -3.82 7.43 13.42
CA LEU A 320 -4.51 8.57 12.86
C LEU A 320 -4.89 8.35 11.39
N LEU A 321 -6.10 8.78 11.04
CA LEU A 321 -6.43 9.11 9.66
C LEU A 321 -6.15 10.60 9.43
N SER A 322 -5.26 10.90 8.51
CA SER A 322 -4.83 12.26 8.16
C SER A 322 -5.45 12.67 6.83
N ALA A 323 -6.03 13.86 6.76
CA ALA A 323 -6.37 14.52 5.52
C ALA A 323 -5.36 15.63 5.21
N ILE A 324 -4.87 15.61 3.99
CA ILE A 324 -3.83 16.50 3.50
C ILE A 324 -4.40 17.26 2.30
N ASP A 325 -4.29 18.59 2.29
CA ASP A 325 -4.55 19.39 1.10
C ASP A 325 -3.60 18.94 -0.02
N ARG A 326 -4.10 18.87 -1.25
CA ARG A 326 -3.33 18.29 -2.33
C ARG A 326 -2.25 19.22 -2.90
N SER A 327 -2.50 20.53 -2.93
CA SER A 327 -1.57 21.50 -3.49
C SER A 327 -1.77 22.89 -2.88
N PRO A 328 -0.78 23.43 -2.15
CA PRO A 328 0.39 22.71 -1.65
C PRO A 328 0.00 21.62 -0.64
N MET A 329 0.83 20.59 -0.51
CA MET A 329 0.57 19.52 0.46
C MET A 329 0.69 20.05 1.88
N LYS A 330 -0.44 20.04 2.61
CA LYS A 330 -0.52 20.55 3.97
C LYS A 330 -1.53 19.77 4.77
N LEU A 331 -1.15 19.36 5.98
CA LEU A 331 -2.06 18.71 6.90
C LEU A 331 -3.28 19.60 7.19
N ARG A 332 -4.47 19.05 7.02
CA ARG A 332 -5.76 19.73 7.22
C ARG A 332 -6.42 19.33 8.53
N TRP A 333 -6.60 18.02 8.73
CA TRP A 333 -7.16 17.46 9.96
C TRP A 333 -6.62 16.04 10.16
N GLN A 334 -6.67 15.59 11.42
CA GLN A 334 -6.36 14.23 11.82
C GLN A 334 -7.45 13.70 12.74
N THR A 335 -7.79 12.42 12.60
CA THR A 335 -8.84 11.76 13.39
C THR A 335 -8.31 10.45 13.96
N PRO A 336 -8.36 10.23 15.29
CA PRO A 336 -7.99 8.97 15.89
C PRO A 336 -8.88 7.81 15.45
N THR A 337 -8.26 6.72 15.01
CA THR A 337 -8.92 5.47 14.61
C THR A 337 -8.82 4.39 15.69
N THR A 338 -7.82 4.50 16.57
CA THR A 338 -7.54 3.58 17.69
C THR A 338 -7.40 4.34 19.00
N THR A 339 -7.11 3.61 20.09
CA THR A 339 -6.64 4.16 21.36
C THR A 339 -5.27 4.84 21.17
N ARG A 340 -5.09 6.00 21.80
CA ARG A 340 -3.83 6.74 21.83
C ARG A 340 -3.46 7.08 23.27
N GLU A 341 -2.43 6.41 23.80
CA GLU A 341 -1.96 6.57 25.18
C GLU A 341 -0.43 6.66 25.22
N ASN A 342 0.08 7.51 26.07
CA ASN A 342 1.53 7.72 26.29
C ASN A 342 2.31 8.09 25.00
N ILE A 343 1.66 8.69 24.04
CA ILE A 343 2.24 9.01 22.71
C ILE A 343 3.39 10.01 22.76
N GLU A 344 3.49 10.76 23.86
CA GLU A 344 4.56 11.73 24.12
C GLU A 344 5.53 11.26 25.22
N ALA A 345 5.36 10.02 25.69
CA ALA A 345 6.20 9.50 26.76
C ALA A 345 7.65 9.32 26.26
N PRO A 346 8.66 9.92 26.91
CA PRO A 346 10.03 9.79 26.46
C PRO A 346 10.54 8.35 26.65
N LEU A 347 11.20 7.80 25.64
CA LEU A 347 11.89 6.53 25.73
C LEU A 347 13.23 6.71 26.46
N VAL A 348 13.22 6.52 27.78
CA VAL A 348 14.45 6.60 28.58
C VAL A 348 15.18 5.26 28.51
N PRO A 349 16.48 5.23 28.13
CA PRO A 349 17.23 3.99 28.01
C PRO A 349 17.16 3.12 29.27
N GLY A 350 16.89 1.83 29.08
CA GLY A 350 16.76 0.83 30.16
C GLY A 350 15.45 0.89 30.95
N LYS A 351 14.54 1.82 30.65
CA LYS A 351 13.22 1.88 31.28
C LYS A 351 12.12 1.43 30.32
N PRO A 352 11.25 0.48 30.71
CA PRO A 352 10.13 0.09 29.86
C PRO A 352 9.08 1.22 29.80
N VAL A 353 8.63 1.53 28.59
CA VAL A 353 7.56 2.50 28.31
C VAL A 353 6.48 1.80 27.51
N ARG A 354 5.25 1.76 28.05
CA ARG A 354 4.07 1.25 27.33
C ARG A 354 3.36 2.40 26.64
N PHE A 355 3.02 2.21 25.37
CA PHE A 355 2.28 3.19 24.56
C PHE A 355 1.25 2.52 23.65
N CYS A 356 0.23 3.28 23.24
CA CYS A 356 -0.81 2.90 22.31
C CYS A 356 -1.01 4.01 21.27
N PRO A 357 -1.18 3.66 19.96
CA PRO A 357 -1.03 2.32 19.43
C PRO A 357 0.42 1.85 19.57
N GLY A 358 0.61 0.51 19.67
CA GLY A 358 1.93 -0.09 19.71
C GLY A 358 2.56 -0.18 18.31
N THR A 359 3.69 -0.89 18.22
CA THR A 359 4.49 -1.05 16.98
C THR A 359 3.77 -1.79 15.85
N THR A 360 2.67 -2.46 16.14
CA THR A 360 1.77 -3.13 15.17
C THR A 360 0.34 -2.62 15.33
N GLY A 361 0.17 -1.41 15.83
CA GLY A 361 -1.11 -0.75 15.98
C GLY A 361 -1.42 0.22 14.84
N GLY A 362 -2.54 0.91 14.94
CA GLY A 362 -2.99 1.85 13.91
C GLY A 362 -3.52 1.18 12.66
N SER A 363 -3.29 1.78 11.52
CA SER A 363 -3.59 1.18 10.21
C SER A 363 -2.35 0.53 9.65
N GLU A 364 -2.54 -0.64 9.07
CA GLU A 364 -1.50 -1.45 8.45
C GLU A 364 -1.55 -1.30 6.92
N TRP A 365 -1.07 -2.24 6.14
CA TRP A 365 -0.90 -2.20 4.68
C TRP A 365 -2.15 -1.91 3.83
N ASN A 366 -3.35 -2.13 4.34
CA ASN A 366 -4.58 -1.78 3.64
C ASN A 366 -5.04 -0.38 4.05
N GLY A 367 -4.90 0.57 3.15
CA GLY A 367 -5.25 1.97 3.36
C GLY A 367 -6.75 2.24 3.45
N PRO A 368 -7.11 3.51 3.64
CA PRO A 368 -8.49 3.93 3.68
C PRO A 368 -9.19 3.68 2.34
N ALA A 369 -10.53 3.59 2.37
CA ALA A 369 -11.38 3.55 1.19
C ALA A 369 -12.34 4.74 1.20
N PHE A 370 -12.79 5.20 0.02
CA PHE A 370 -13.64 6.38 -0.07
C PHE A 370 -14.91 6.14 -0.88
N ASP A 371 -16.06 6.38 -0.26
CA ASP A 371 -17.35 6.44 -0.95
C ASP A 371 -17.73 7.89 -1.22
N ARG A 372 -17.63 8.29 -2.49
CA ARG A 372 -17.97 9.64 -2.95
C ARG A 372 -19.44 10.00 -2.69
N SER A 373 -20.37 9.05 -2.82
CA SER A 373 -21.80 9.29 -2.69
C SER A 373 -22.17 9.64 -1.25
N LEU A 374 -21.53 9.00 -0.28
CA LEU A 374 -21.71 9.24 1.14
C LEU A 374 -20.75 10.32 1.68
N ASN A 375 -19.68 10.65 0.94
CA ASN A 375 -18.57 11.50 1.40
C ASN A 375 -17.88 10.92 2.64
N LEU A 376 -17.75 9.59 2.70
CA LEU A 376 -17.19 8.87 3.84
C LEU A 376 -15.89 8.15 3.46
N LEU A 377 -14.91 8.30 4.33
CA LEU A 377 -13.71 7.48 4.38
C LEU A 377 -13.94 6.31 5.34
N PHE A 378 -13.57 5.10 4.93
CA PHE A 378 -13.64 3.88 5.75
C PHE A 378 -12.24 3.38 6.03
N VAL A 379 -11.93 3.10 7.29
CA VAL A 379 -10.58 2.73 7.74
C VAL A 379 -10.66 1.51 8.64
N GLY A 380 -9.90 0.46 8.28
CA GLY A 380 -9.61 -0.66 9.18
C GLY A 380 -8.44 -0.30 10.10
N ALA A 381 -8.49 -0.70 11.37
CA ALA A 381 -7.45 -0.38 12.33
C ALA A 381 -7.23 -1.48 13.38
N VAL A 382 -6.02 -1.44 13.95
CA VAL A 382 -5.51 -2.32 14.99
C VAL A 382 -5.38 -1.52 16.28
N ASP A 383 -6.07 -1.94 17.31
CA ASP A 383 -5.97 -1.37 18.66
C ASP A 383 -5.20 -2.35 19.55
N TRP A 384 -3.89 -2.22 19.56
CA TRP A 384 -2.97 -3.09 20.30
C TRP A 384 -1.75 -2.29 20.73
N CYS A 385 -1.39 -2.40 22.01
CA CYS A 385 -0.32 -1.60 22.61
C CYS A 385 0.98 -2.39 22.71
N SER A 386 2.10 -1.68 22.84
CA SER A 386 3.43 -2.27 23.02
C SER A 386 4.17 -1.61 24.17
N THR A 387 5.09 -2.37 24.79
CA THR A 387 6.05 -1.87 25.77
C THR A 387 7.45 -1.98 25.19
N VAL A 388 8.18 -0.88 25.11
CA VAL A 388 9.53 -0.81 24.56
C VAL A 388 10.52 -0.41 25.67
N THR A 389 11.71 -1.03 25.64
CA THR A 389 12.85 -0.68 26.48
C THR A 389 14.01 -0.26 25.57
N ALA A 390 14.14 1.04 25.34
CA ALA A 390 15.18 1.58 24.47
C ALA A 390 16.60 1.25 24.98
N LEU A 391 17.53 1.00 24.05
CA LEU A 391 18.95 0.88 24.35
C LEU A 391 19.60 2.27 24.53
N PRO A 392 20.73 2.40 25.26
CA PRO A 392 21.57 3.58 25.16
C PRO A 392 22.07 3.81 23.72
N ALA A 393 22.22 5.07 23.30
CA ALA A 393 22.59 5.41 21.92
C ALA A 393 23.97 4.83 21.50
N ASP A 394 24.90 4.70 22.43
CA ASP A 394 26.23 4.10 22.22
C ASP A 394 26.21 2.56 22.10
N ASN A 395 25.10 1.93 22.47
CA ASN A 395 24.90 0.48 22.37
C ASN A 395 24.03 0.07 21.17
N VAL A 396 23.70 1.01 20.29
CA VAL A 396 22.90 0.75 19.10
C VAL A 396 23.80 0.34 17.94
N GLY A 397 24.26 -0.90 17.97
CA GLY A 397 25.00 -1.53 16.88
C GLY A 397 24.10 -2.39 16.00
N GLY A 398 24.56 -2.66 14.77
CA GLY A 398 23.83 -3.52 13.83
C GLY A 398 24.75 -4.26 12.87
N ARG A 399 24.19 -5.28 12.25
CA ARG A 399 24.80 -6.01 11.14
C ARG A 399 24.02 -5.70 9.87
N ALA A 400 24.70 -5.46 8.77
CA ALA A 400 24.05 -5.18 7.48
C ALA A 400 22.90 -6.17 7.20
N GLY A 401 21.71 -5.63 6.98
CA GLY A 401 20.46 -6.37 6.75
C GLY A 401 19.85 -7.05 7.97
N GLY A 402 20.43 -6.92 9.15
CA GLY A 402 19.83 -7.40 10.41
C GLY A 402 18.84 -6.39 10.98
N ALA A 403 17.87 -6.86 11.77
CA ALA A 403 16.91 -6.00 12.46
C ALA A 403 17.60 -4.92 13.32
N TYR A 404 17.10 -3.70 13.27
CA TYR A 404 17.73 -2.52 13.85
C TYR A 404 16.75 -1.66 14.66
N PRO A 405 16.03 -2.22 15.62
CA PRO A 405 15.03 -1.47 16.38
C PRO A 405 15.64 -0.46 17.38
N GLY A 406 16.83 -0.68 17.90
CA GLY A 406 17.40 0.17 18.95
C GLY A 406 16.80 -0.03 20.34
N ALA A 407 16.24 -1.20 20.62
CA ALA A 407 15.65 -1.57 21.89
C ALA A 407 16.12 -2.95 22.36
N ALA A 408 16.15 -3.16 23.68
CA ALA A 408 16.58 -4.39 24.31
C ALA A 408 15.60 -5.57 24.07
N ASN A 409 14.33 -5.27 23.86
CA ASN A 409 13.26 -6.22 23.58
C ASN A 409 12.77 -6.17 22.11
N GLY A 410 13.69 -5.88 21.16
CA GLY A 410 13.40 -5.87 19.73
C GLY A 410 12.34 -4.83 19.36
N PHE A 411 11.28 -5.24 18.65
CA PHE A 411 10.16 -4.37 18.29
C PHE A 411 9.10 -4.25 19.41
N GLY A 412 9.54 -4.34 20.68
CA GLY A 412 8.69 -4.20 21.84
C GLY A 412 7.88 -5.46 22.19
N ASP A 413 7.58 -5.60 23.47
CA ASP A 413 6.65 -6.60 23.98
C ASP A 413 5.22 -6.11 23.79
N LYS A 414 4.43 -6.87 23.07
CA LYS A 414 3.02 -6.54 22.83
C LYS A 414 2.17 -6.95 24.02
N ASP A 415 1.13 -6.20 24.32
CA ASP A 415 0.12 -6.63 25.27
C ASP A 415 -0.42 -8.02 24.87
N PRO A 416 -0.97 -8.81 25.81
CA PRO A 416 -1.60 -10.09 25.47
C PRO A 416 -2.58 -9.96 24.30
N PHE A 417 -2.49 -10.88 23.31
CA PHE A 417 -3.24 -10.75 22.06
C PHE A 417 -4.76 -10.73 22.25
N GLU A 418 -5.26 -11.41 23.27
CA GLU A 418 -6.66 -11.39 23.66
C GLU A 418 -7.17 -10.02 24.13
N LYS A 419 -6.27 -9.08 24.42
CA LYS A 419 -6.58 -7.67 24.71
C LYS A 419 -6.57 -6.79 23.46
N SER A 420 -6.05 -7.30 22.34
CA SER A 420 -6.09 -6.57 21.07
C SER A 420 -7.52 -6.46 20.55
N GLN A 421 -7.80 -5.43 19.79
CA GLN A 421 -9.09 -5.17 19.16
C GLN A 421 -8.88 -4.64 17.75
N GLY A 422 -9.96 -4.63 16.99
CA GLY A 422 -10.00 -4.01 15.69
C GLY A 422 -11.15 -3.01 15.57
N TRP A 423 -10.99 -2.06 14.68
CA TRP A 423 -12.02 -1.08 14.37
C TRP A 423 -12.21 -0.96 12.86
N ILE A 424 -13.44 -0.71 12.44
CA ILE A 424 -13.74 -0.10 11.14
C ILE A 424 -14.46 1.21 11.45
N SER A 425 -13.86 2.32 11.04
CA SER A 425 -14.39 3.65 11.28
C SER A 425 -14.88 4.26 9.97
N ALA A 426 -16.08 4.89 9.98
CA ALA A 426 -16.53 5.76 8.91
C ALA A 426 -16.36 7.21 9.33
N ILE A 427 -15.64 7.97 8.52
CA ILE A 427 -15.20 9.33 8.84
C ILE A 427 -15.59 10.24 7.69
N ASP A 428 -16.24 11.37 8.03
CA ASP A 428 -16.64 12.39 7.05
C ASP A 428 -15.40 13.04 6.41
N ALA A 429 -15.30 13.00 5.10
CA ALA A 429 -14.12 13.46 4.37
C ALA A 429 -13.89 14.97 4.41
N ASP A 430 -14.95 15.78 4.63
CA ASP A 430 -14.82 17.23 4.74
C ASP A 430 -14.32 17.67 6.12
N SER A 431 -14.80 17.02 7.17
CA SER A 431 -14.65 17.50 8.56
C SER A 431 -13.76 16.61 9.43
N GLY A 432 -13.48 15.38 9.04
CA GLY A 432 -12.79 14.40 9.90
C GLY A 432 -13.67 13.83 11.03
N VAL A 433 -14.95 14.17 11.07
CA VAL A 433 -15.85 13.69 12.14
C VAL A 433 -16.20 12.22 11.93
N VAL A 434 -16.01 11.41 12.98
CA VAL A 434 -16.43 10.01 13.00
C VAL A 434 -17.95 9.93 12.97
N ARG A 435 -18.50 9.24 11.97
CA ARG A 435 -19.95 9.01 11.83
C ARG A 435 -20.38 7.76 12.57
N TRP A 436 -19.60 6.70 12.46
CA TRP A 436 -19.78 5.47 13.22
C TRP A 436 -18.46 4.70 13.33
N LYS A 437 -18.40 3.79 14.30
CA LYS A 437 -17.32 2.81 14.49
C LYS A 437 -17.95 1.44 14.71
N TYR A 438 -17.43 0.45 13.99
CA TYR A 438 -17.66 -0.96 14.24
C TYR A 438 -16.49 -1.53 15.00
N ARG A 439 -16.74 -2.32 16.06
CA ARG A 439 -15.70 -2.98 16.87
C ARG A 439 -15.61 -4.45 16.51
N SER A 440 -14.41 -4.89 16.14
CA SER A 440 -14.03 -6.31 16.04
C SER A 440 -13.34 -6.78 17.32
N SER A 441 -13.53 -8.05 17.67
CA SER A 441 -12.83 -8.67 18.82
C SER A 441 -11.35 -8.94 18.55
N MET A 442 -10.89 -8.82 17.30
CA MET A 442 -9.50 -8.96 16.87
C MET A 442 -9.16 -7.84 15.86
N PRO A 443 -7.88 -7.57 15.62
CA PRO A 443 -7.43 -6.57 14.66
C PRO A 443 -8.06 -6.69 13.27
N VAL A 444 -8.29 -5.53 12.62
CA VAL A 444 -8.76 -5.42 11.24
C VAL A 444 -7.60 -4.92 10.38
N VAL A 445 -6.94 -5.83 9.68
CA VAL A 445 -5.82 -5.56 8.77
C VAL A 445 -6.16 -5.83 7.31
N ALA A 446 -7.34 -6.43 7.05
CA ALA A 446 -7.83 -6.71 5.70
C ALA A 446 -8.30 -5.47 4.97
N GLY A 447 -8.41 -5.57 3.64
CA GLY A 447 -8.98 -4.49 2.83
C GLY A 447 -10.44 -4.20 3.18
N VAL A 448 -10.76 -2.90 3.26
CA VAL A 448 -12.13 -2.39 3.46
C VAL A 448 -12.65 -1.90 2.11
N THR A 449 -13.83 -2.36 1.68
CA THR A 449 -14.32 -2.15 0.31
C THR A 449 -15.77 -1.66 0.29
N PRO A 450 -15.99 -0.35 0.14
CA PRO A 450 -17.32 0.22 -0.05
C PRO A 450 -17.87 -0.03 -1.46
N THR A 451 -19.20 -0.14 -1.57
CA THR A 451 -19.89 -0.40 -2.85
C THR A 451 -21.09 0.50 -3.05
N ALA A 452 -21.48 0.71 -4.32
CA ALA A 452 -22.69 1.44 -4.68
C ALA A 452 -23.97 0.76 -4.18
N GLY A 453 -23.90 -0.52 -3.75
CA GLY A 453 -25.00 -1.23 -3.09
C GLY A 453 -25.25 -0.79 -1.63
N GLY A 454 -24.50 0.21 -1.13
CA GLY A 454 -24.62 0.74 0.23
C GLY A 454 -23.96 -0.15 1.29
N LEU A 455 -22.98 -0.97 0.89
CA LEU A 455 -22.28 -1.93 1.75
C LEU A 455 -20.82 -1.57 1.90
N VAL A 456 -20.23 -1.98 3.01
CA VAL A 456 -18.78 -2.03 3.24
C VAL A 456 -18.38 -3.48 3.55
N PHE A 457 -17.65 -4.11 2.63
CA PHE A 457 -17.10 -5.44 2.86
C PHE A 457 -15.74 -5.35 3.54
N ALA A 458 -15.47 -6.27 4.48
CA ALA A 458 -14.20 -6.37 5.18
C ALA A 458 -13.93 -7.80 5.65
N GLY A 459 -12.71 -8.03 6.13
CA GLY A 459 -12.29 -9.25 6.78
C GLY A 459 -11.68 -8.99 8.15
N GLU A 460 -11.77 -9.96 9.04
CA GLU A 460 -11.24 -9.87 10.40
C GLU A 460 -10.21 -10.98 10.66
N LEU A 461 -9.28 -10.74 11.58
CA LEU A 461 -8.34 -11.80 12.02
C LEU A 461 -9.04 -12.93 12.79
N THR A 462 -10.29 -12.73 13.21
CA THR A 462 -11.16 -13.83 13.70
C THR A 462 -11.44 -14.90 12.64
N GLY A 463 -11.22 -14.57 11.36
CA GLY A 463 -11.61 -15.40 10.22
C GLY A 463 -13.02 -15.11 9.71
N ASP A 464 -13.61 -13.99 10.10
CA ASP A 464 -14.92 -13.57 9.64
C ASP A 464 -14.82 -12.64 8.42
N ALA A 465 -15.49 -13.00 7.34
CA ALA A 465 -15.83 -12.07 6.26
C ALA A 465 -17.16 -11.39 6.62
N ILE A 466 -17.21 -10.06 6.55
CA ILE A 466 -18.36 -9.26 6.97
C ILE A 466 -18.81 -8.27 5.91
N ALA A 467 -20.09 -7.92 5.93
CA ALA A 467 -20.64 -6.78 5.23
C ALA A 467 -21.38 -5.88 6.21
N LEU A 468 -21.00 -4.61 6.23
CA LEU A 468 -21.62 -3.57 7.05
C LEU A 468 -22.51 -2.68 6.18
N ASP A 469 -23.56 -2.15 6.76
CA ASP A 469 -24.29 -1.01 6.19
C ASP A 469 -23.36 0.22 6.16
N ALA A 470 -23.13 0.78 4.99
CA ALA A 470 -22.17 1.89 4.83
C ALA A 470 -22.56 3.18 5.57
N LYS A 471 -23.86 3.38 5.87
CA LYS A 471 -24.35 4.58 6.56
C LYS A 471 -24.32 4.44 8.09
N THR A 472 -24.52 3.22 8.60
CA THR A 472 -24.75 2.98 10.02
C THR A 472 -23.70 2.13 10.72
N GLY A 473 -22.90 1.35 9.96
CA GLY A 473 -21.94 0.38 10.51
C GLY A 473 -22.59 -0.91 11.04
N ALA A 474 -23.91 -1.09 10.85
CA ALA A 474 -24.59 -2.31 11.27
C ALA A 474 -24.12 -3.52 10.45
N VAL A 475 -23.87 -4.66 11.12
CA VAL A 475 -23.51 -5.91 10.45
C VAL A 475 -24.74 -6.50 9.77
N LEU A 476 -24.72 -6.60 8.44
CA LEU A 476 -25.80 -7.15 7.63
C LEU A 476 -25.53 -8.59 7.16
N TRP A 477 -24.27 -8.98 7.11
CA TRP A 477 -23.85 -10.32 6.76
C TRP A 477 -22.53 -10.66 7.44
N ARG A 478 -22.36 -11.93 7.83
CA ARG A 478 -21.15 -12.50 8.41
C ARG A 478 -21.00 -13.94 7.95
N GLN A 479 -19.81 -14.29 7.51
CA GLN A 479 -19.46 -15.67 7.12
C GLN A 479 -18.14 -16.05 7.77
N VAL A 480 -18.16 -17.07 8.60
CA VAL A 480 -16.96 -17.67 9.20
C VAL A 480 -16.20 -18.42 8.11
N THR A 481 -14.95 -18.00 7.83
CA THR A 481 -14.05 -18.68 6.87
C THR A 481 -13.11 -19.66 7.55
N ARG A 482 -12.99 -19.60 8.87
CA ARG A 482 -12.03 -20.33 9.73
C ARG A 482 -10.56 -19.97 9.50
N ASN A 483 -10.28 -19.01 8.62
CA ASN A 483 -8.94 -18.56 8.28
C ASN A 483 -8.85 -17.06 8.52
N ALA A 484 -7.89 -16.62 9.31
CA ALA A 484 -7.66 -15.19 9.52
C ALA A 484 -7.55 -14.46 8.18
N ILE A 485 -8.20 -13.29 8.08
CA ILE A 485 -8.27 -12.52 6.84
C ILE A 485 -7.37 -11.29 7.00
N GLY A 486 -6.25 -11.28 6.28
CA GLY A 486 -5.30 -10.16 6.25
C GLY A 486 -5.06 -9.60 4.84
N GLY A 487 -5.63 -10.24 3.83
CA GLY A 487 -5.49 -9.84 2.43
C GLY A 487 -6.63 -8.96 1.92
N GLY A 488 -6.71 -8.82 0.61
CA GLY A 488 -7.75 -8.02 -0.04
C GLY A 488 -9.13 -8.63 0.08
N VAL A 489 -10.12 -7.78 0.28
CA VAL A 489 -11.54 -8.07 0.09
C VAL A 489 -11.98 -7.21 -1.09
N ILE A 490 -12.43 -7.82 -2.17
CA ILE A 490 -12.74 -7.13 -3.43
C ILE A 490 -14.11 -7.53 -3.96
N THR A 491 -14.68 -6.71 -4.82
CA THR A 491 -15.91 -7.06 -5.56
C THR A 491 -15.76 -6.73 -7.04
N TYR A 492 -16.26 -7.62 -7.88
CA TYR A 492 -16.13 -7.57 -9.33
C TYR A 492 -17.30 -8.30 -9.98
N ARG A 493 -17.41 -8.25 -11.31
CA ARG A 493 -18.40 -9.03 -12.08
C ARG A 493 -17.70 -10.11 -12.92
N ALA A 494 -18.15 -11.33 -12.78
CA ALA A 494 -17.73 -12.44 -13.61
C ALA A 494 -18.87 -13.46 -13.76
N GLY A 495 -18.94 -14.16 -14.90
CA GLY A 495 -20.04 -15.09 -15.19
C GLY A 495 -21.42 -14.41 -15.15
N GLY A 496 -21.52 -13.15 -15.52
CA GLY A 496 -22.76 -12.37 -15.57
C GLY A 496 -23.31 -11.89 -14.21
N ARG A 497 -22.59 -12.06 -13.10
CA ARG A 497 -23.03 -11.69 -11.75
C ARG A 497 -21.96 -10.99 -10.93
N GLN A 498 -22.36 -10.15 -9.98
CA GLN A 498 -21.48 -9.55 -9.00
C GLN A 498 -21.00 -10.59 -8.00
N LEU A 499 -19.71 -10.63 -7.74
CA LEU A 499 -19.03 -11.55 -6.82
C LEU A 499 -18.17 -10.78 -5.82
N ILE A 500 -17.95 -11.39 -4.65
CA ILE A 500 -17.05 -10.90 -3.60
C ILE A 500 -15.94 -11.93 -3.45
N ALA A 501 -14.68 -11.53 -3.57
CA ALA A 501 -13.55 -12.41 -3.25
C ALA A 501 -12.84 -11.94 -1.98
N VAL A 502 -12.47 -12.90 -1.15
CA VAL A 502 -11.78 -12.71 0.13
C VAL A 502 -10.51 -13.54 0.13
N ALA A 503 -9.35 -12.88 0.36
CA ALA A 503 -8.07 -13.56 0.53
C ALA A 503 -7.88 -13.93 2.02
N ALA A 504 -8.06 -15.20 2.34
CA ALA A 504 -8.05 -15.76 3.69
C ALA A 504 -6.90 -16.76 3.88
N GLY A 505 -6.37 -16.84 5.10
CA GLY A 505 -5.19 -17.62 5.49
C GLY A 505 -4.02 -16.70 5.78
N PHE A 506 -3.51 -16.74 7.02
CA PHE A 506 -2.59 -15.73 7.49
C PHE A 506 -1.61 -16.32 8.50
N LYS A 507 -0.55 -16.97 8.01
CA LYS A 507 0.55 -17.39 8.87
C LYS A 507 1.47 -16.21 9.12
N SER A 508 1.56 -15.75 10.35
CA SER A 508 2.36 -14.58 10.70
C SER A 508 3.31 -14.88 11.87
N ARG A 509 4.46 -14.21 11.88
CA ARG A 509 5.35 -14.16 13.04
C ARG A 509 4.96 -13.04 14.01
N VAL A 510 4.13 -12.11 13.54
CA VAL A 510 3.71 -10.91 14.27
C VAL A 510 2.35 -11.12 14.93
N TRP A 511 1.41 -11.71 14.18
CA TRP A 511 0.02 -11.91 14.58
C TRP A 511 -0.18 -13.35 15.01
N PRO A 512 -0.44 -13.65 16.30
CA PRO A 512 -0.59 -15.02 16.82
C PRO A 512 -1.96 -15.60 16.49
N VAL A 513 -2.27 -15.72 15.22
CA VAL A 513 -3.49 -16.36 14.70
C VAL A 513 -3.19 -17.78 14.20
N PRO A 514 -4.18 -18.70 14.20
CA PRO A 514 -4.00 -20.04 13.66
C PRO A 514 -3.51 -20.01 12.21
N ALA A 515 -2.47 -20.80 11.91
CA ALA A 515 -1.95 -20.94 10.56
C ALA A 515 -2.78 -22.00 9.80
N GLU A 516 -3.53 -21.55 8.80
CA GLU A 516 -4.35 -22.36 7.92
C GLU A 516 -3.89 -22.22 6.46
N SER A 517 -4.36 -23.11 5.57
CA SER A 517 -4.05 -23.02 4.15
C SER A 517 -4.55 -21.69 3.55
N ASN A 518 -3.69 -21.05 2.76
CA ASN A 518 -4.05 -19.82 2.06
C ASN A 518 -5.08 -20.10 0.96
N ARG A 519 -6.17 -19.32 0.93
CA ARG A 519 -7.27 -19.52 -0.02
C ARG A 519 -7.92 -18.21 -0.46
N ILE A 520 -8.45 -18.23 -1.66
CA ILE A 520 -9.43 -17.23 -2.14
C ILE A 520 -10.80 -17.87 -2.02
N ILE A 521 -11.71 -17.22 -1.31
CA ILE A 521 -13.11 -17.65 -1.18
C ILE A 521 -13.96 -16.64 -1.94
N VAL A 522 -14.76 -17.12 -2.88
CA VAL A 522 -15.63 -16.29 -3.71
C VAL A 522 -17.09 -16.50 -3.27
N PHE A 523 -17.79 -15.40 -3.01
CA PHE A 523 -19.19 -15.35 -2.61
C PHE A 523 -20.04 -14.70 -3.70
N GLY A 524 -21.30 -15.11 -3.81
CA GLY A 524 -22.28 -14.54 -4.73
C GLY A 524 -23.70 -14.76 -4.24
N LEU A 525 -24.65 -14.06 -4.87
CA LEU A 525 -26.07 -14.36 -4.69
C LEU A 525 -26.42 -15.69 -5.39
N PRO A 526 -27.40 -16.45 -4.84
CA PRO A 526 -27.88 -17.69 -5.46
C PRO A 526 -28.40 -17.49 -6.87
#